data_17dabe6aa426ada3459e1b91c420476f
#
_entry.id   17dabe6aa426ada3459e1b91c420476f
#
_cell.length_a   1.000
_cell.length_b   1.000
_cell.length_c   1.000
_cell.angle_alpha   90.00
_cell.angle_beta   90.00
_cell.angle_gamma   90.00
#
_symmetry.space_group_name_H-M   'P 1'
#
loop_
_entity.id
_entity.type
_entity.pdbx_description
1 polymer ?
#
loop_
_entity_poly.entity_id
_entity_poly.type
_entity_poly.pdbx_seq_one_letter_code
_entity_poly.pdbx_strand_id
1 'polypeptide(L)'
;KSSGRPLGQIMKQPAFIVAAIGTSVSWAGMILMMAATPLSMKACGLIDDVPFVIQWHMFAMFAPSFFAGQLVSRFGNLNVTMMGFGLFGVGIVSGLTGITLANFFITNMAIGAGWNLMLIGSTSLLVTCHTEEEKGKVQGANDTIAYGLAAISSFFAGYLQIEIGWNAVMIAIGPQIVIVALVVWWMRSFNARTVAAE
;
A
#
# COMPACT_ATOMS: atom_id res chain seq x y z
N LYS A 1 7.52 -30.18 -14.18
CA LYS A 1 8.76 -29.78 -13.49
C LYS A 1 8.76 -28.29 -13.37
N SER A 2 8.79 -27.72 -12.18
CA SER A 2 8.96 -26.28 -11.98
C SER A 2 10.36 -25.90 -12.48
N SER A 3 10.43 -25.26 -13.65
CA SER A 3 11.67 -24.70 -14.19
C SER A 3 12.03 -23.43 -13.40
N GLY A 4 13.32 -23.16 -13.25
CA GLY A 4 13.85 -21.95 -12.60
C GLY A 4 14.32 -22.17 -11.17
N ARG A 5 14.83 -21.07 -10.57
CA ARG A 5 15.40 -21.06 -9.21
C ARG A 5 14.38 -21.46 -8.15
N PRO A 6 14.79 -22.09 -7.03
CA PRO A 6 13.91 -22.34 -5.89
C PRO A 6 13.31 -21.02 -5.35
N LEU A 7 12.01 -21.05 -5.00
CA LEU A 7 11.30 -19.87 -4.49
C LEU A 7 12.00 -19.22 -3.30
N GLY A 8 12.54 -20.04 -2.38
CA GLY A 8 13.25 -19.54 -1.20
C GLY A 8 14.55 -18.76 -1.51
N GLN A 9 15.17 -18.97 -2.67
CA GLN A 9 16.30 -18.14 -3.11
C GLN A 9 15.82 -16.78 -3.62
N ILE A 10 14.71 -16.77 -4.37
CA ILE A 10 14.13 -15.53 -4.91
C ILE A 10 13.61 -14.65 -3.79
N MET A 11 12.94 -15.22 -2.81
CA MET A 11 12.39 -14.49 -1.65
C MET A 11 13.45 -13.83 -0.76
N LYS A 12 14.71 -14.28 -0.81
CA LYS A 12 15.83 -13.67 -0.09
C LYS A 12 16.41 -12.44 -0.78
N GLN A 13 16.04 -12.18 -2.03
CA GLN A 13 16.53 -10.99 -2.75
C GLN A 13 15.99 -9.71 -2.12
N PRO A 14 16.82 -8.67 -1.93
CA PRO A 14 16.38 -7.39 -1.39
C PRO A 14 15.18 -6.81 -2.16
N ALA A 15 15.19 -6.91 -3.48
CA ALA A 15 14.11 -6.43 -4.33
C ALA A 15 12.78 -7.16 -4.07
N PHE A 16 12.80 -8.49 -3.84
CA PHE A 16 11.60 -9.24 -3.48
C PHE A 16 11.06 -8.78 -2.12
N ILE A 17 11.93 -8.65 -1.11
CA ILE A 17 11.53 -8.25 0.25
C ILE A 17 10.85 -6.88 0.23
N VAL A 18 11.46 -5.91 -0.47
CA VAL A 18 10.89 -4.55 -0.59
C VAL A 18 9.57 -4.57 -1.35
N ALA A 19 9.49 -5.31 -2.47
CA ALA A 19 8.28 -5.44 -3.25
C ALA A 19 7.14 -6.09 -2.44
N ALA A 20 7.42 -7.20 -1.75
CA ALA A 20 6.43 -7.91 -0.95
C ALA A 20 5.92 -7.08 0.22
N ILE A 21 6.81 -6.38 0.95
CA ILE A 21 6.41 -5.48 2.03
C ILE A 21 5.59 -4.30 1.49
N GLY A 22 6.04 -3.67 0.40
CA GLY A 22 5.33 -2.55 -0.21
C GLY A 22 3.93 -2.94 -0.69
N THR A 23 3.80 -4.08 -1.38
CA THR A 23 2.50 -4.62 -1.82
C THR A 23 1.61 -4.95 -0.62
N SER A 24 2.14 -5.65 0.38
CA SER A 24 1.38 -6.08 1.56
C SER A 24 0.86 -4.90 2.38
N VAL A 25 1.71 -3.91 2.62
CA VAL A 25 1.34 -2.70 3.37
C VAL A 25 0.34 -1.85 2.60
N SER A 26 0.48 -1.76 1.27
CA SER A 26 -0.51 -1.02 0.46
C SER A 26 -1.91 -1.63 0.59
N TRP A 27 -2.03 -2.95 0.46
CA TRP A 27 -3.30 -3.66 0.62
C TRP A 27 -3.83 -3.58 2.05
N ALA A 28 -2.99 -3.82 3.05
CA ALA A 28 -3.41 -3.82 4.46
C ALA A 28 -3.95 -2.45 4.89
N GLY A 29 -3.24 -1.37 4.58
CA GLY A 29 -3.65 -0.01 4.94
C GLY A 29 -4.91 0.43 4.20
N MET A 30 -5.02 0.12 2.91
CA MET A 30 -6.20 0.44 2.11
C MET A 30 -7.45 -0.31 2.60
N ILE A 31 -7.36 -1.61 2.84
CA ILE A 31 -8.48 -2.42 3.33
C ILE A 31 -8.90 -1.98 4.73
N LEU A 32 -7.94 -1.72 5.63
CA LEU A 32 -8.22 -1.23 6.97
C LEU A 32 -9.04 0.05 6.94
N MET A 33 -8.62 1.03 6.14
CA MET A 33 -9.29 2.31 6.01
C MET A 33 -10.66 2.18 5.30
N MET A 34 -10.70 1.46 4.18
CA MET A 34 -11.92 1.30 3.39
C MET A 34 -13.04 0.60 4.19
N ALA A 35 -12.70 -0.41 4.99
CA ALA A 35 -13.68 -1.10 5.84
C ALA A 35 -14.17 -0.21 7.01
N ALA A 36 -13.32 0.64 7.56
CA ALA A 36 -13.67 1.51 8.69
C ALA A 36 -14.44 2.77 8.26
N THR A 37 -14.22 3.28 7.04
CA THR A 37 -14.82 4.55 6.58
C THR A 37 -16.35 4.58 6.66
N PRO A 38 -17.11 3.61 6.12
CA PRO A 38 -18.57 3.65 6.21
C PRO A 38 -19.09 3.61 7.64
N LEU A 39 -18.43 2.85 8.52
CA LEU A 39 -18.78 2.75 9.93
C LEU A 39 -18.55 4.08 10.66
N SER A 40 -17.42 4.73 10.40
CA SER A 40 -17.10 6.03 10.96
C SER A 40 -18.04 7.12 10.47
N MET A 41 -18.30 7.20 9.18
CA MET A 41 -19.22 8.17 8.61
C MET A 41 -20.64 8.00 9.14
N LYS A 42 -21.11 6.75 9.31
CA LYS A 42 -22.39 6.46 9.95
C LYS A 42 -22.43 6.99 11.37
N ALA A 43 -21.37 6.76 12.16
CA ALA A 43 -21.29 7.23 13.54
C ALA A 43 -21.28 8.77 13.66
N CYS A 44 -20.80 9.46 12.61
CA CYS A 44 -20.79 10.93 12.51
C CYS A 44 -22.05 11.52 11.85
N GLY A 45 -23.06 10.71 11.53
CA GLY A 45 -24.29 11.19 10.88
C GLY A 45 -24.14 11.49 9.37
N LEU A 46 -23.09 11.00 8.73
CA LEU A 46 -22.78 11.22 7.31
C LEU A 46 -23.07 9.99 6.45
N ILE A 47 -24.09 9.20 6.82
CA ILE A 47 -24.40 7.92 6.14
C ILE A 47 -24.78 8.13 4.68
N ASP A 48 -25.49 9.22 4.37
CA ASP A 48 -25.96 9.53 3.02
C ASP A 48 -24.81 9.94 2.08
N ASP A 49 -23.69 10.41 2.63
CA ASP A 49 -22.49 10.81 1.89
C ASP A 49 -21.52 9.66 1.64
N VAL A 50 -21.72 8.49 2.25
CA VAL A 50 -20.83 7.31 2.10
C VAL A 50 -20.68 6.91 0.63
N PRO A 51 -21.73 6.79 -0.19
CA PRO A 51 -21.59 6.43 -1.59
C PRO A 51 -20.71 7.42 -2.37
N PHE A 52 -20.84 8.71 -2.09
CA PHE A 52 -20.03 9.76 -2.71
C PHE A 52 -18.54 9.58 -2.38
N VAL A 53 -18.19 9.42 -1.11
CA VAL A 53 -16.80 9.26 -0.67
C VAL A 53 -16.17 7.98 -1.23
N ILE A 54 -16.89 6.86 -1.19
CA ILE A 54 -16.40 5.57 -1.72
C ILE A 54 -16.25 5.61 -3.25
N GLN A 55 -17.17 6.22 -3.96
CA GLN A 55 -17.06 6.37 -5.43
C GLN A 55 -15.79 7.12 -5.83
N TRP A 56 -15.50 8.22 -5.16
CA TRP A 56 -14.29 9.01 -5.43
C TRP A 56 -13.01 8.30 -4.96
N HIS A 57 -13.08 7.55 -3.86
CA HIS A 57 -11.98 6.66 -3.45
C HIS A 57 -11.65 5.65 -4.55
N MET A 58 -12.67 4.97 -5.10
CA MET A 58 -12.48 4.02 -6.20
C MET A 58 -11.88 4.69 -7.43
N PHE A 59 -12.33 5.91 -7.77
CA PHE A 59 -11.73 6.69 -8.85
C PHE A 59 -10.25 6.96 -8.56
N ALA A 60 -9.91 7.39 -7.36
CA ALA A 60 -8.53 7.67 -6.96
C ALA A 60 -7.63 6.41 -6.97
N MET A 61 -8.19 5.23 -6.67
CA MET A 61 -7.47 3.97 -6.76
C MET A 61 -6.99 3.64 -8.19
N PHE A 62 -7.72 4.05 -9.21
CA PHE A 62 -7.40 3.66 -10.59
C PHE A 62 -6.83 4.80 -11.45
N ALA A 63 -7.11 6.05 -11.10
CA ALA A 63 -6.67 7.22 -11.88
C ALA A 63 -5.14 7.27 -12.11
N PRO A 64 -4.27 7.02 -11.11
CA PRO A 64 -2.83 7.05 -11.34
C PRO A 64 -2.33 5.98 -12.30
N SER A 65 -3.08 4.88 -12.50
CA SER A 65 -2.69 3.78 -13.40
C SER A 65 -2.54 4.22 -14.85
N PHE A 66 -3.27 5.27 -15.28
CA PHE A 66 -3.14 5.82 -16.62
C PHE A 66 -1.74 6.39 -16.90
N PHE A 67 -1.02 6.80 -15.85
CA PHE A 67 0.30 7.42 -15.93
C PHE A 67 1.39 6.54 -15.30
N ALA A 68 1.04 5.35 -14.86
CA ALA A 68 1.90 4.46 -14.08
C ALA A 68 3.23 4.14 -14.78
N GLY A 69 3.19 3.77 -16.06
CA GLY A 69 4.38 3.47 -16.84
C GLY A 69 5.32 4.68 -16.96
N GLN A 70 4.76 5.88 -17.18
CA GLN A 70 5.53 7.13 -17.26
C GLN A 70 6.11 7.52 -15.90
N LEU A 71 5.39 7.30 -14.82
CA LEU A 71 5.88 7.58 -13.46
C LEU A 71 7.05 6.65 -13.12
N VAL A 72 6.92 5.36 -13.36
CA VAL A 72 7.98 4.38 -13.08
C VAL A 72 9.20 4.61 -13.96
N SER A 73 9.02 4.89 -15.25
CA SER A 73 10.15 5.16 -16.16
C SER A 73 10.91 6.45 -15.82
N ARG A 74 10.21 7.47 -15.34
CA ARG A 74 10.80 8.78 -15.01
C ARG A 74 11.43 8.82 -13.62
N PHE A 75 10.76 8.24 -12.63
CA PHE A 75 11.14 8.36 -11.21
C PHE A 75 11.73 7.08 -10.62
N GLY A 76 11.54 5.93 -11.29
CA GLY A 76 11.94 4.62 -10.77
C GLY A 76 10.96 4.04 -9.74
N ASN A 77 11.02 2.73 -9.59
CA ASN A 77 10.08 1.95 -8.76
C ASN A 77 10.01 2.42 -7.30
N LEU A 78 11.18 2.62 -6.67
CA LEU A 78 11.26 3.00 -5.26
C LEU A 78 10.71 4.40 -4.98
N ASN A 79 10.94 5.35 -5.90
CA ASN A 79 10.42 6.70 -5.72
C ASN A 79 8.90 6.76 -5.92
N VAL A 80 8.36 6.00 -6.88
CA VAL A 80 6.90 5.88 -7.07
C VAL A 80 6.24 5.26 -5.84
N THR A 81 6.84 4.20 -5.28
CA THR A 81 6.39 3.63 -4.00
C THR A 81 6.39 4.69 -2.89
N MET A 82 7.46 5.48 -2.76
CA MET A 82 7.55 6.54 -1.75
C MET A 82 6.54 7.68 -1.96
N MET A 83 6.20 8.03 -3.21
CA MET A 83 5.12 8.99 -3.49
C MET A 83 3.77 8.47 -2.96
N GLY A 84 3.48 7.18 -3.15
CA GLY A 84 2.29 6.53 -2.58
C GLY A 84 2.26 6.64 -1.05
N PHE A 85 3.41 6.47 -0.39
CA PHE A 85 3.53 6.69 1.05
C PHE A 85 3.23 8.12 1.48
N GLY A 86 3.76 9.09 0.75
CA GLY A 86 3.47 10.49 1.02
C GLY A 86 1.96 10.76 1.02
N LEU A 87 1.24 10.18 0.05
CA LEU A 87 -0.22 10.28 -0.01
C LEU A 87 -0.92 9.56 1.15
N PHE A 88 -0.44 8.40 1.59
CA PHE A 88 -0.95 7.76 2.82
C PHE A 88 -0.77 8.69 4.03
N GLY A 89 0.40 9.34 4.15
CA GLY A 89 0.66 10.34 5.18
C GLY A 89 -0.35 11.50 5.15
N VAL A 90 -0.64 12.04 3.98
CA VAL A 90 -1.68 13.08 3.79
C VAL A 90 -3.04 12.57 4.25
N GLY A 91 -3.41 11.34 3.88
CA GLY A 91 -4.67 10.72 4.29
C GLY A 91 -4.77 10.58 5.81
N ILE A 92 -3.70 10.07 6.47
CA ILE A 92 -3.67 9.93 7.92
C ILE A 92 -3.80 11.28 8.62
N VAL A 93 -3.04 12.29 8.18
CA VAL A 93 -3.12 13.64 8.76
C VAL A 93 -4.53 14.19 8.62
N SER A 94 -5.13 14.11 7.44
CA SER A 94 -6.52 14.56 7.23
C SER A 94 -7.49 13.81 8.14
N GLY A 95 -7.38 12.48 8.25
CA GLY A 95 -8.24 11.67 9.10
C GLY A 95 -8.09 11.95 10.59
N LEU A 96 -6.89 12.32 11.05
CA LEU A 96 -6.63 12.68 12.45
C LEU A 96 -7.03 14.11 12.79
N THR A 97 -7.12 15.02 11.81
CA THR A 97 -7.46 16.43 12.04
C THR A 97 -8.96 16.70 12.12
N GLY A 98 -9.82 15.72 11.79
CA GLY A 98 -11.26 15.88 11.91
C GLY A 98 -12.08 14.73 11.35
N ILE A 99 -13.40 14.83 11.58
CA ILE A 99 -14.40 13.86 11.17
C ILE A 99 -15.51 14.49 10.32
N THR A 100 -15.19 15.54 9.59
CA THR A 100 -16.10 16.18 8.64
C THR A 100 -16.12 15.42 7.31
N LEU A 101 -17.11 15.67 6.48
CA LEU A 101 -17.16 15.10 5.13
C LEU A 101 -15.88 15.39 4.33
N ALA A 102 -15.33 16.61 4.45
CA ALA A 102 -14.08 16.98 3.79
C ALA A 102 -12.89 16.14 4.26
N ASN A 103 -12.78 15.86 5.57
CA ASN A 103 -11.73 15.01 6.12
C ASN A 103 -11.86 13.57 5.57
N PHE A 104 -13.05 12.98 5.60
CA PHE A 104 -13.28 11.65 5.02
C PHE A 104 -12.96 11.61 3.53
N PHE A 105 -13.40 12.63 2.78
CA PHE A 105 -13.13 12.71 1.35
C PHE A 105 -11.62 12.79 1.05
N ILE A 106 -10.88 13.71 1.67
CA ILE A 106 -9.43 13.87 1.47
C ILE A 106 -8.68 12.61 1.89
N THR A 107 -9.03 12.03 3.04
CA THR A 107 -8.43 10.79 3.54
C THR A 107 -8.60 9.66 2.53
N ASN A 108 -9.82 9.45 2.05
CA ASN A 108 -10.13 8.38 1.10
C ASN A 108 -9.46 8.59 -0.25
N MET A 109 -9.47 9.82 -0.79
CA MET A 109 -8.80 10.15 -2.05
C MET A 109 -7.29 9.93 -1.95
N ALA A 110 -6.66 10.43 -0.90
CA ALA A 110 -5.23 10.34 -0.70
C ALA A 110 -4.77 8.89 -0.52
N ILE A 111 -5.48 8.11 0.30
CA ILE A 111 -5.14 6.69 0.52
C ILE A 111 -5.41 5.86 -0.74
N GLY A 112 -6.50 6.11 -1.48
CA GLY A 112 -6.78 5.43 -2.74
C GLY A 112 -5.70 5.64 -3.79
N ALA A 113 -5.32 6.89 -4.06
CA ALA A 113 -4.25 7.22 -4.99
C ALA A 113 -2.89 6.71 -4.50
N GLY A 114 -2.62 6.82 -3.20
CA GLY A 114 -1.41 6.33 -2.57
C GLY A 114 -1.27 4.81 -2.68
N TRP A 115 -2.35 4.07 -2.46
CA TRP A 115 -2.40 2.62 -2.66
C TRP A 115 -1.98 2.24 -4.08
N ASN A 116 -2.52 2.90 -5.08
CA ASN A 116 -2.21 2.60 -6.47
C ASN A 116 -0.72 2.83 -6.78
N LEU A 117 -0.16 3.97 -6.39
CA LEU A 117 1.26 4.26 -6.61
C LEU A 117 2.18 3.27 -5.89
N MET A 118 1.85 2.90 -4.65
CA MET A 118 2.61 1.90 -3.89
C MET A 118 2.55 0.53 -4.58
N LEU A 119 1.36 0.12 -5.01
CA LEU A 119 1.15 -1.15 -5.69
C LEU A 119 1.95 -1.20 -7.00
N ILE A 120 1.86 -0.16 -7.83
CA ILE A 120 2.57 -0.08 -9.11
C ILE A 120 4.09 -0.09 -8.90
N GLY A 121 4.60 0.73 -7.99
CA GLY A 121 6.03 0.77 -7.71
C GLY A 121 6.56 -0.56 -7.18
N SER A 122 5.83 -1.19 -6.27
CA SER A 122 6.21 -2.47 -5.66
C SER A 122 6.11 -3.63 -6.65
N THR A 123 5.03 -3.73 -7.42
CA THR A 123 4.88 -4.80 -8.43
C THR A 123 5.85 -4.66 -9.59
N SER A 124 6.17 -3.43 -10.01
CA SER A 124 7.22 -3.18 -11.00
C SER A 124 8.60 -3.61 -10.50
N LEU A 125 8.87 -3.43 -9.18
CA LEU A 125 10.09 -3.92 -8.57
C LEU A 125 10.11 -5.46 -8.52
N LEU A 126 8.98 -6.10 -8.22
CA LEU A 126 8.84 -7.55 -8.17
C LEU A 126 9.22 -8.21 -9.50
N VAL A 127 8.86 -7.59 -10.63
CA VAL A 127 9.20 -8.10 -11.97
C VAL A 127 10.71 -8.21 -12.18
N THR A 128 11.52 -7.39 -11.50
CA THR A 128 12.99 -7.46 -11.58
C THR A 128 13.59 -8.67 -10.85
N CYS A 129 12.80 -9.36 -10.02
CA CYS A 129 13.29 -10.46 -9.17
C CYS A 129 13.27 -11.83 -9.85
N HIS A 130 12.54 -11.98 -10.96
CA HIS A 130 12.24 -13.30 -11.55
C HIS A 130 12.33 -13.30 -13.08
N THR A 131 12.51 -14.49 -13.64
CA THR A 131 12.33 -14.76 -15.09
C THR A 131 10.85 -15.04 -15.40
N GLU A 132 10.50 -15.10 -16.70
CA GLU A 132 9.13 -15.47 -17.11
C GLU A 132 8.72 -16.86 -16.63
N GLU A 133 9.65 -17.82 -16.55
CA GLU A 133 9.39 -19.17 -16.04
C GLU A 133 9.10 -19.20 -14.53
N GLU A 134 9.64 -18.24 -13.78
CA GLU A 134 9.51 -18.12 -12.33
C GLU A 134 8.30 -17.27 -11.92
N LYS A 135 7.73 -16.50 -12.85
CA LYS A 135 6.68 -15.49 -12.63
C LYS A 135 5.52 -15.99 -11.78
N GLY A 136 4.91 -17.11 -12.16
CA GLY A 136 3.73 -17.63 -11.47
C GLY A 136 3.98 -17.92 -9.99
N LYS A 137 5.12 -18.57 -9.65
CA LYS A 137 5.45 -18.90 -8.25
C LYS A 137 5.83 -17.66 -7.43
N VAL A 138 6.48 -16.66 -8.06
CA VAL A 138 6.93 -15.44 -7.39
C VAL A 138 5.75 -14.51 -7.13
N GLN A 139 4.91 -14.28 -8.14
CA GLN A 139 3.69 -13.49 -7.98
C GLN A 139 2.72 -14.15 -7.01
N GLY A 140 2.50 -15.47 -7.12
CA GLY A 140 1.64 -16.21 -6.20
C GLY A 140 2.11 -16.10 -4.75
N ALA A 141 3.42 -16.17 -4.48
CA ALA A 141 3.96 -15.97 -3.13
C ALA A 141 3.74 -14.53 -2.63
N ASN A 142 4.03 -13.52 -3.47
CA ASN A 142 3.80 -12.12 -3.14
C ASN A 142 2.32 -11.85 -2.81
N ASP A 143 1.41 -12.33 -3.66
CA ASP A 143 -0.03 -12.10 -3.50
C ASP A 143 -0.58 -12.85 -2.28
N THR A 144 -0.08 -14.04 -2.00
CA THR A 144 -0.46 -14.80 -0.79
C THR A 144 -0.10 -14.01 0.48
N ILE A 145 1.09 -13.42 0.54
CA ILE A 145 1.53 -12.59 1.67
C ILE A 145 0.66 -11.33 1.76
N ALA A 146 0.46 -10.65 0.64
CA ALA A 146 -0.27 -9.38 0.59
C ALA A 146 -1.75 -9.54 0.96
N TYR A 147 -2.45 -10.50 0.36
CA TYR A 147 -3.86 -10.74 0.67
C TYR A 147 -4.06 -11.40 2.03
N GLY A 148 -3.11 -12.20 2.51
CA GLY A 148 -3.12 -12.71 3.88
C GLY A 148 -3.10 -11.57 4.89
N LEU A 149 -2.21 -10.58 4.72
CA LEU A 149 -2.16 -9.42 5.60
C LEU A 149 -3.40 -8.52 5.44
N ALA A 150 -3.91 -8.36 4.22
CA ALA A 150 -5.15 -7.62 3.96
C ALA A 150 -6.36 -8.25 4.67
N ALA A 151 -6.47 -9.57 4.67
CA ALA A 151 -7.54 -10.29 5.39
C ALA A 151 -7.46 -10.06 6.90
N ILE A 152 -6.26 -10.12 7.48
CA ILE A 152 -6.02 -9.79 8.89
C ILE A 152 -6.42 -8.33 9.17
N SER A 153 -6.01 -7.40 8.31
CA SER A 153 -6.37 -5.98 8.45
C SER A 153 -7.88 -5.75 8.39
N SER A 154 -8.58 -6.45 7.49
CA SER A 154 -10.04 -6.38 7.39
C SER A 154 -10.73 -6.83 8.67
N PHE A 155 -10.26 -7.91 9.28
CA PHE A 155 -10.79 -8.41 10.55
C PHE A 155 -10.62 -7.38 11.68
N PHE A 156 -9.42 -6.77 11.76
CA PHE A 156 -9.16 -5.76 12.79
C PHE A 156 -9.81 -4.41 12.53
N ALA A 157 -10.18 -4.08 11.29
CA ALA A 157 -10.78 -2.79 10.94
C ALA A 157 -12.08 -2.54 11.70
N GLY A 158 -12.98 -3.54 11.71
CA GLY A 158 -14.26 -3.46 12.45
C GLY A 158 -14.04 -3.31 13.95
N TYR A 159 -13.15 -4.11 14.52
CA TYR A 159 -12.81 -4.05 15.94
C TYR A 159 -12.27 -2.67 16.34
N LEU A 160 -11.25 -2.19 15.65
CA LEU A 160 -10.64 -0.88 15.91
C LEU A 160 -11.67 0.25 15.81
N GLN A 161 -12.53 0.21 14.79
CA GLN A 161 -13.51 1.26 14.58
C GLN A 161 -14.63 1.26 15.63
N ILE A 162 -15.14 0.09 16.00
CA ILE A 162 -16.29 -0.03 16.90
C ILE A 162 -15.85 0.20 18.34
N GLU A 163 -14.74 -0.40 18.78
CA GLU A 163 -14.31 -0.40 20.18
C GLU A 163 -13.46 0.83 20.55
N ILE A 164 -12.68 1.37 19.60
CA ILE A 164 -11.71 2.43 19.88
C ILE A 164 -12.02 3.71 19.10
N GLY A 165 -12.51 3.58 17.86
CA GLY A 165 -12.92 4.70 17.02
C GLY A 165 -11.97 5.02 15.87
N TRP A 166 -12.34 6.02 15.06
CA TRP A 166 -11.68 6.42 13.85
C TRP A 166 -10.18 6.74 13.99
N ASN A 167 -9.80 7.45 15.03
CA ASN A 167 -8.40 7.81 15.28
C ASN A 167 -7.51 6.59 15.45
N ALA A 168 -8.01 5.52 16.06
CA ALA A 168 -7.26 4.27 16.21
C ALA A 168 -6.99 3.61 14.86
N VAL A 169 -7.94 3.68 13.94
CA VAL A 169 -7.75 3.18 12.56
C VAL A 169 -6.65 3.97 11.86
N MET A 170 -6.66 5.30 11.94
CA MET A 170 -5.62 6.15 11.35
C MET A 170 -4.25 5.89 11.97
N ILE A 171 -4.17 5.76 13.28
CA ILE A 171 -2.92 5.47 13.99
C ILE A 171 -2.38 4.07 13.63
N ALA A 172 -3.26 3.07 13.43
CA ALA A 172 -2.85 1.73 13.05
C ALA A 172 -2.21 1.64 11.64
N ILE A 173 -2.52 2.61 10.75
CA ILE A 173 -1.87 2.73 9.45
C ILE A 173 -0.46 3.35 9.59
N GLY A 174 -0.23 4.19 10.59
CA GLY A 174 1.04 4.90 10.77
C GLY A 174 2.29 4.01 10.80
N PRO A 175 2.37 2.97 11.64
CA PRO A 175 3.51 2.05 11.68
C PRO A 175 3.80 1.38 10.34
N GLN A 176 2.79 1.12 9.53
CA GLN A 176 2.93 0.54 8.21
C GLN A 176 3.74 1.45 7.28
N ILE A 177 3.52 2.76 7.35
CA ILE A 177 4.30 3.77 6.61
C ILE A 177 5.77 3.72 7.03
N VAL A 178 6.03 3.69 8.34
CA VAL A 178 7.40 3.64 8.88
C VAL A 178 8.13 2.39 8.40
N ILE A 179 7.49 1.23 8.45
CA ILE A 179 8.08 -0.03 7.99
C ILE A 179 8.56 0.07 6.54
N VAL A 180 7.72 0.59 5.64
CA VAL A 180 8.14 0.65 4.22
C VAL A 180 9.17 1.74 3.99
N ALA A 181 9.08 2.89 4.66
CA ALA A 181 10.13 3.91 4.59
C ALA A 181 11.50 3.33 4.99
N LEU A 182 11.55 2.55 6.07
CA LEU A 182 12.77 1.88 6.52
C LEU A 182 13.26 0.83 5.51
N VAL A 183 12.37 0.04 4.93
CA VAL A 183 12.74 -1.01 3.97
C VAL A 183 13.22 -0.40 2.64
N VAL A 184 12.59 0.66 2.16
CA VAL A 184 13.06 1.39 0.97
C VAL A 184 14.41 2.06 1.24
N TRP A 185 14.59 2.67 2.41
CA TRP A 185 15.88 3.23 2.81
C TRP A 185 16.98 2.17 2.89
N TRP A 186 16.67 1.02 3.48
CA TRP A 186 17.59 -0.12 3.54
C TRP A 186 18.02 -0.58 2.15
N MET A 187 17.09 -0.73 1.22
CA MET A 187 17.40 -1.13 -0.16
C MET A 187 18.29 -0.10 -0.89
N ARG A 188 18.02 1.19 -0.71
CA ARG A 188 18.86 2.25 -1.28
C ARG A 188 20.29 2.17 -0.74
N SER A 189 20.44 1.96 0.56
CA SER A 189 21.75 1.82 1.21
C SER A 189 22.46 0.55 0.74
N PHE A 190 21.74 -0.54 0.51
CA PHE A 190 22.29 -1.78 -0.03
C PHE A 190 22.82 -1.56 -1.46
N ASN A 191 22.02 -0.98 -2.34
CA ASN A 191 22.44 -0.71 -3.72
C ASN A 191 23.64 0.23 -3.79
N ALA A 192 23.69 1.27 -2.95
CA ALA A 192 24.81 2.19 -2.90
C ALA A 192 26.14 1.51 -2.48
N ARG A 193 26.06 0.54 -1.57
CA ARG A 193 27.24 -0.24 -1.14
C ARG A 193 27.73 -1.20 -2.22
N THR A 194 26.82 -1.80 -2.98
CA THR A 194 27.17 -2.72 -4.08
C THR A 194 27.89 -1.98 -5.20
N VAL A 195 27.40 -0.80 -5.58
CA VAL A 195 28.05 0.06 -6.60
C VAL A 195 29.40 0.59 -6.15
N ALA A 196 29.61 0.84 -4.85
CA ALA A 196 30.88 1.32 -4.32
C ALA A 196 31.95 0.22 -4.14
N ALA A 197 31.56 -1.04 -4.27
CA ALA A 197 32.44 -2.19 -4.15
C ALA A 197 32.93 -2.75 -5.50
N GLU A 198 32.39 -2.26 -6.62
CA GLU A 198 32.79 -2.52 -8.01
C GLU A 198 33.80 -1.44 -8.50
#